data_da936b4316b5337ed78e03425cca66eb
#
_entry.id   da936b4316b5337ed78e03425cca66eb
#
_cell.length_a   1.000
_cell.length_b   1.000
_cell.length_c   1.000
_cell.angle_alpha   90.00
_cell.angle_beta   90.00
_cell.angle_gamma   90.00
#
_symmetry.space_group_name_H-M   'P 1'
#
loop_
_entity.id
_entity.type
_entity.pdbx_description
1 polymer ?
#
loop_
_entity_poly.entity_id
_entity_poly.type
_entity_poly.pdbx_seq_one_letter_code
_entity_poly.pdbx_strand_id
1 'polypeptide(L)'
;MAVAGAIVGAGFGGWMNDKFGRKPSILIADALFLAGALIMAIAPTPVVIIVGRIFVGLGVGMASMTAPLYISEASPARIRGALVSTNGLLITGGQFMAYLINLAFTRVTGTWRWMLGIAGVPALIQFVLMWMLPESPRWLYRQNRKEEASAILRKIYPATEVEQEIDALRRSVEDEIQLEGSIGEQSLLGKLRKALSSKVVRRGLMAGIIAQVAQQFVGINTVMYYSPTIVQLAGFASNNTAMALSLITSGLNAVGSIVSMFFVDRTGRRRLMLISLVGIVLWLGVLGGTFLGAANHAPPVSQLETQQFANQTQTCPEFSPSVSWNCMNCLKAESTCGFCAHDGNKLLPGACLAVSEASRRTCHADHREFYTEGCPNNFGWLALIALGAYIVSYSPGMGTVPWIVNSEIYPLRFRGVCGGIAAVANWVSNLIVTQTFLSLTKALGTSATFFLFCAISFLALVVVFFTVPETKGLQFEEVEKMLERKDYKPWKRYYPDDPPKGREIGLAVA
;
A
#
# COMPACT_ATOMS: atom_id res chain seq x y z
N MET A 1 -13.46 -3.05 -6.79
CA MET A 1 -14.61 -2.78 -5.89
C MET A 1 -14.20 -2.74 -4.42
N ALA A 2 -13.32 -3.65 -3.91
CA ALA A 2 -12.83 -3.56 -2.53
C ALA A 2 -12.15 -2.21 -2.23
N VAL A 3 -11.30 -1.70 -3.13
CA VAL A 3 -10.64 -0.39 -2.96
C VAL A 3 -11.66 0.76 -2.94
N ALA A 4 -12.71 0.69 -3.77
CA ALA A 4 -13.80 1.67 -3.73
C ALA A 4 -14.55 1.64 -2.37
N GLY A 5 -14.81 0.44 -1.84
CA GLY A 5 -15.33 0.28 -0.47
C GLY A 5 -14.40 0.89 0.59
N ALA A 6 -13.08 0.73 0.43
CA ALA A 6 -12.10 1.27 1.37
C ALA A 6 -12.06 2.82 1.40
N ILE A 7 -12.31 3.49 0.27
CA ILE A 7 -12.45 4.95 0.21
C ILE A 7 -13.59 5.41 1.12
N VAL A 8 -14.76 4.77 0.99
CA VAL A 8 -15.93 5.08 1.82
C VAL A 8 -15.68 4.72 3.29
N GLY A 9 -15.12 3.53 3.56
CA GLY A 9 -14.78 3.07 4.90
C GLY A 9 -13.79 3.98 5.63
N ALA A 10 -12.76 4.48 4.95
CA ALA A 10 -11.80 5.42 5.54
C ALA A 10 -12.44 6.77 5.89
N GLY A 11 -13.34 7.28 5.04
CA GLY A 11 -14.10 8.50 5.32
C GLY A 11 -15.01 8.37 6.53
N PHE A 12 -15.73 7.24 6.64
CA PHE A 12 -16.60 6.96 7.79
C PHE A 12 -15.80 6.65 9.05
N GLY A 13 -14.67 5.95 8.95
CA GLY A 13 -13.87 5.50 10.07
C GLY A 13 -13.43 6.64 10.99
N GLY A 14 -13.01 7.77 10.42
CA GLY A 14 -12.64 8.96 11.20
C GLY A 14 -13.79 9.49 12.07
N TRP A 15 -14.98 9.62 11.49
CA TRP A 15 -16.18 10.07 12.22
C TRP A 15 -16.62 9.05 13.29
N MET A 16 -16.59 7.76 12.99
CA MET A 16 -16.92 6.69 13.93
C MET A 16 -15.97 6.66 15.13
N ASN A 17 -14.68 6.82 14.88
CA ASN A 17 -13.66 6.86 15.92
C ASN A 17 -13.91 7.96 16.94
N ASP A 18 -14.32 9.13 16.47
CA ASP A 18 -14.58 10.26 17.36
C ASP A 18 -15.89 10.07 18.13
N LYS A 19 -16.93 9.52 17.51
CA LYS A 19 -18.27 9.40 18.09
C LYS A 19 -18.43 8.18 19.01
N PHE A 20 -18.00 7.00 18.55
CA PHE A 20 -18.25 5.73 19.23
C PHE A 20 -17.03 5.17 19.95
N GLY A 21 -15.82 5.66 19.65
CA GLY A 21 -14.57 5.14 20.16
C GLY A 21 -13.85 4.23 19.18
N ARG A 22 -12.64 3.85 19.57
CA ARG A 22 -11.74 3.08 18.70
C ARG A 22 -12.10 1.60 18.68
N LYS A 23 -12.39 1.03 19.86
CA LYS A 23 -12.77 -0.39 20.01
C LYS A 23 -14.04 -0.75 19.22
N PRO A 24 -15.19 -0.06 19.36
CA PRO A 24 -16.38 -0.36 18.57
C PRO A 24 -16.15 -0.20 17.07
N SER A 25 -15.34 0.79 16.65
CA SER A 25 -15.03 0.99 15.24
C SER A 25 -14.23 -0.18 14.64
N ILE A 26 -13.28 -0.76 15.40
CA ILE A 26 -12.56 -1.96 14.99
C ILE A 26 -13.49 -3.17 14.94
N LEU A 27 -14.32 -3.38 15.96
CA LEU A 27 -15.27 -4.49 15.98
C LEU A 27 -16.26 -4.46 14.82
N ILE A 28 -16.72 -3.27 14.42
CA ILE A 28 -17.59 -3.11 13.24
C ILE A 28 -16.80 -3.42 11.96
N ALA A 29 -15.56 -2.99 11.86
CA ALA A 29 -14.70 -3.33 10.71
C ALA A 29 -14.49 -4.85 10.60
N ASP A 30 -14.22 -5.54 11.70
CA ASP A 30 -14.06 -7.00 11.75
C ASP A 30 -15.35 -7.73 11.36
N ALA A 31 -16.51 -7.25 11.82
CA ALA A 31 -17.80 -7.78 11.43
C ALA A 31 -18.07 -7.62 9.92
N LEU A 32 -17.70 -6.46 9.33
CA LEU A 32 -17.78 -6.23 7.90
C LEU A 32 -16.84 -7.16 7.12
N PHE A 33 -15.61 -7.39 7.61
CA PHE A 33 -14.69 -8.36 7.05
C PHE A 33 -15.26 -9.77 7.04
N LEU A 34 -15.75 -10.22 8.18
CA LEU A 34 -16.32 -11.56 8.32
C LEU A 34 -17.53 -11.75 7.41
N ALA A 35 -18.47 -10.79 7.42
CA ALA A 35 -19.63 -10.82 6.54
C ALA A 35 -19.23 -10.85 5.06
N GLY A 36 -18.29 -10.00 4.65
CA GLY A 36 -17.81 -9.95 3.28
C GLY A 36 -17.11 -11.24 2.84
N ALA A 37 -16.26 -11.84 3.71
CA ALA A 37 -15.62 -13.12 3.44
C ALA A 37 -16.63 -14.26 3.27
N LEU A 38 -17.64 -14.33 4.12
CA LEU A 38 -18.71 -15.32 4.04
C LEU A 38 -19.53 -15.14 2.75
N ILE A 39 -19.94 -13.91 2.43
CA ILE A 39 -20.68 -13.60 1.18
C ILE A 39 -19.88 -14.07 -0.03
N MET A 40 -18.57 -13.78 -0.08
CA MET A 40 -17.72 -14.20 -1.20
C MET A 40 -17.54 -15.72 -1.26
N ALA A 41 -17.41 -16.41 -0.13
CA ALA A 41 -17.21 -17.86 -0.09
C ALA A 41 -18.40 -18.64 -0.66
N ILE A 42 -19.64 -18.17 -0.38
CA ILE A 42 -20.88 -18.80 -0.82
C ILE A 42 -21.43 -18.24 -2.15
N ALA A 43 -20.73 -17.28 -2.77
CA ALA A 43 -21.21 -16.55 -3.93
C ALA A 43 -21.56 -17.48 -5.11
N PRO A 44 -22.81 -17.47 -5.62
CA PRO A 44 -23.19 -18.21 -6.81
C PRO A 44 -22.88 -17.47 -8.10
N THR A 45 -22.76 -16.15 -8.06
CA THR A 45 -22.55 -15.28 -9.22
C THR A 45 -21.45 -14.24 -8.98
N PRO A 46 -20.80 -13.71 -10.03
CA PRO A 46 -19.80 -12.64 -9.90
C PRO A 46 -20.34 -11.38 -9.20
N VAL A 47 -21.63 -11.07 -9.36
CA VAL A 47 -22.27 -9.91 -8.71
C VAL A 47 -22.22 -10.03 -7.20
N VAL A 48 -22.48 -11.22 -6.64
CA VAL A 48 -22.42 -11.47 -5.20
C VAL A 48 -20.98 -11.31 -4.67
N ILE A 49 -19.97 -11.73 -5.46
CA ILE A 49 -18.55 -11.48 -5.12
C ILE A 49 -18.27 -9.97 -5.05
N ILE A 50 -18.83 -9.17 -5.98
CA ILE A 50 -18.67 -7.71 -5.96
C ILE A 50 -19.25 -7.12 -4.67
N VAL A 51 -20.44 -7.55 -4.26
CA VAL A 51 -21.06 -7.12 -3.01
C VAL A 51 -20.18 -7.48 -1.81
N GLY A 52 -19.71 -8.73 -1.71
CA GLY A 52 -18.80 -9.15 -0.65
C GLY A 52 -17.49 -8.33 -0.63
N ARG A 53 -16.93 -8.00 -1.79
CA ARG A 53 -15.74 -7.12 -1.89
C ARG A 53 -16.00 -5.70 -1.42
N ILE A 54 -17.21 -5.16 -1.57
CA ILE A 54 -17.58 -3.84 -1.03
C ILE A 54 -17.57 -3.91 0.51
N PHE A 55 -18.16 -4.95 1.12
CA PHE A 55 -18.16 -5.14 2.57
C PHE A 55 -16.73 -5.27 3.13
N VAL A 56 -15.90 -6.13 2.52
CA VAL A 56 -14.48 -6.23 2.87
C VAL A 56 -13.79 -4.88 2.74
N GLY A 57 -14.04 -4.16 1.65
CA GLY A 57 -13.47 -2.83 1.41
C GLY A 57 -13.84 -1.82 2.51
N LEU A 58 -15.11 -1.74 2.89
CA LEU A 58 -15.55 -0.88 4.00
C LEU A 58 -14.77 -1.20 5.28
N GLY A 59 -14.62 -2.48 5.62
CA GLY A 59 -13.84 -2.93 6.76
C GLY A 59 -12.36 -2.52 6.64
N VAL A 60 -11.72 -2.74 5.47
CA VAL A 60 -10.33 -2.33 5.21
C VAL A 60 -10.13 -0.83 5.43
N GLY A 61 -11.01 0.00 4.85
CA GLY A 61 -10.92 1.46 4.98
C GLY A 61 -11.03 1.92 6.43
N MET A 62 -12.00 1.39 7.18
CA MET A 62 -12.18 1.70 8.60
C MET A 62 -10.99 1.23 9.44
N ALA A 63 -10.52 0.00 9.25
CA ALA A 63 -9.40 -0.57 10.00
C ALA A 63 -8.09 0.16 9.73
N SER A 64 -7.81 0.55 8.47
CA SER A 64 -6.58 1.25 8.09
C SER A 64 -6.40 2.58 8.80
N MET A 65 -7.50 3.25 9.13
CA MET A 65 -7.50 4.50 9.90
C MET A 65 -7.49 4.26 11.41
N THR A 66 -8.30 3.29 11.88
CA THR A 66 -8.56 3.09 13.31
C THR A 66 -7.44 2.35 14.02
N ALA A 67 -6.85 1.31 13.41
CA ALA A 67 -5.86 0.46 14.05
C ALA A 67 -4.58 1.23 14.44
N PRO A 68 -3.92 2.02 13.55
CA PRO A 68 -2.77 2.83 13.94
C PRO A 68 -3.11 3.85 15.03
N LEU A 69 -4.30 4.43 14.98
CA LEU A 69 -4.77 5.39 15.97
C LEU A 69 -4.95 4.74 17.34
N TYR A 70 -5.65 3.60 17.41
CA TYR A 70 -5.82 2.83 18.65
C TYR A 70 -4.48 2.42 19.26
N ILE A 71 -3.58 1.88 18.43
CA ILE A 71 -2.23 1.48 18.88
C ILE A 71 -1.48 2.69 19.43
N SER A 72 -1.51 3.84 18.75
CA SER A 72 -0.79 5.04 19.19
C SER A 72 -1.31 5.62 20.52
N GLU A 73 -2.61 5.47 20.80
CA GLU A 73 -3.26 5.96 22.01
C GLU A 73 -3.16 4.98 23.19
N ALA A 74 -3.15 3.67 22.91
CA ALA A 74 -3.07 2.63 23.95
C ALA A 74 -1.61 2.22 24.29
N SER A 75 -0.61 2.74 23.58
CA SER A 75 0.79 2.33 23.73
C SER A 75 1.60 3.33 24.54
N PRO A 76 2.51 2.85 25.41
CA PRO A 76 3.50 3.69 26.07
C PRO A 76 4.36 4.47 25.08
N ALA A 77 4.65 5.73 25.39
CA ALA A 77 5.40 6.64 24.52
C ALA A 77 6.74 6.06 24.05
N ARG A 78 7.42 5.31 24.94
CA ARG A 78 8.72 4.68 24.70
C ARG A 78 8.72 3.66 23.55
N ILE A 79 7.65 2.89 23.36
CA ILE A 79 7.56 1.80 22.37
C ILE A 79 6.48 2.04 21.32
N ARG A 80 5.83 3.21 21.33
CA ARG A 80 4.74 3.58 20.42
C ARG A 80 5.13 3.43 18.96
N GLY A 81 6.29 3.94 18.55
CA GLY A 81 6.78 3.86 17.17
C GLY A 81 6.92 2.41 16.69
N ALA A 82 7.52 1.55 17.53
CA ALA A 82 7.65 0.12 17.22
C ALA A 82 6.28 -0.56 17.07
N LEU A 83 5.34 -0.30 18.00
CA LEU A 83 4.00 -0.91 17.96
C LEU A 83 3.16 -0.42 16.77
N VAL A 84 3.25 0.87 16.40
CA VAL A 84 2.60 1.37 15.18
C VAL A 84 3.23 0.75 13.93
N SER A 85 4.56 0.55 13.92
CA SER A 85 5.25 -0.13 12.82
C SER A 85 4.86 -1.61 12.72
N THR A 86 4.51 -2.27 13.84
CA THR A 86 4.00 -3.65 13.85
C THR A 86 2.72 -3.79 13.04
N ASN A 87 1.85 -2.75 13.01
CA ASN A 87 0.69 -2.75 12.12
C ASN A 87 1.10 -2.92 10.65
N GLY A 88 2.15 -2.22 10.19
CA GLY A 88 2.69 -2.39 8.84
C GLY A 88 3.23 -3.80 8.58
N LEU A 89 3.92 -4.39 9.57
CA LEU A 89 4.39 -5.77 9.48
C LEU A 89 3.23 -6.78 9.38
N LEU A 90 2.15 -6.59 10.13
CA LEU A 90 0.98 -7.47 10.08
C LEU A 90 0.25 -7.36 8.72
N ILE A 91 0.22 -6.19 8.10
CA ILE A 91 -0.31 -6.01 6.74
C ILE A 91 0.52 -6.81 5.73
N THR A 92 1.83 -6.64 5.72
CA THR A 92 2.73 -7.32 4.76
C THR A 92 2.86 -8.80 5.04
N GLY A 93 2.88 -9.21 6.31
CA GLY A 93 2.85 -10.61 6.75
C GLY A 93 1.54 -11.29 6.36
N GLY A 94 0.39 -10.62 6.54
CA GLY A 94 -0.92 -11.11 6.10
C GLY A 94 -0.98 -11.28 4.58
N GLN A 95 -0.39 -10.37 3.83
CA GLN A 95 -0.27 -10.49 2.38
C GLN A 95 0.58 -11.71 1.97
N PHE A 96 1.70 -11.94 2.62
CA PHE A 96 2.53 -13.13 2.41
C PHE A 96 1.76 -14.43 2.71
N MET A 97 1.04 -14.47 3.84
CA MET A 97 0.20 -15.60 4.20
C MET A 97 -0.93 -15.84 3.18
N ALA A 98 -1.54 -14.76 2.65
CA ALA A 98 -2.56 -14.87 1.61
C ALA A 98 -2.00 -15.50 0.32
N TYR A 99 -0.80 -15.12 -0.11
CA TYR A 99 -0.13 -15.77 -1.25
C TYR A 99 0.17 -17.26 -0.99
N LEU A 100 0.64 -17.59 0.21
CA LEU A 100 0.93 -18.96 0.61
C LEU A 100 -0.34 -19.84 0.58
N ILE A 101 -1.43 -19.32 1.14
CA ILE A 101 -2.74 -19.96 1.15
C ILE A 101 -3.26 -20.13 -0.28
N ASN A 102 -3.17 -19.10 -1.11
CA ASN A 102 -3.58 -19.19 -2.51
C ASN A 102 -2.80 -20.27 -3.26
N LEU A 103 -1.48 -20.37 -3.06
CA LEU A 103 -0.65 -21.41 -3.65
C LEU A 103 -1.08 -22.80 -3.17
N ALA A 104 -1.36 -22.98 -1.88
CA ALA A 104 -1.80 -24.26 -1.31
C ALA A 104 -3.15 -24.73 -1.88
N PHE A 105 -4.09 -23.79 -2.09
CA PHE A 105 -5.43 -24.12 -2.59
C PHE A 105 -5.54 -24.24 -4.12
N THR A 106 -4.49 -24.00 -4.89
CA THR A 106 -4.53 -24.14 -6.37
C THR A 106 -4.95 -25.51 -6.86
N ARG A 107 -4.76 -26.57 -6.07
CA ARG A 107 -5.05 -27.97 -6.43
C ARG A 107 -6.37 -28.51 -5.83
N VAL A 108 -7.12 -27.70 -5.09
CA VAL A 108 -8.35 -28.11 -4.40
C VAL A 108 -9.57 -27.79 -5.25
N THR A 109 -10.56 -28.66 -5.28
CA THR A 109 -11.84 -28.39 -5.95
C THR A 109 -12.58 -27.22 -5.27
N GLY A 110 -13.09 -26.27 -6.05
CA GLY A 110 -13.71 -25.05 -5.51
C GLY A 110 -12.69 -24.01 -5.01
N THR A 111 -11.47 -24.06 -5.50
CA THR A 111 -10.29 -23.24 -5.21
C THR A 111 -10.56 -21.81 -4.74
N TRP A 112 -11.24 -21.02 -5.57
CA TRP A 112 -11.44 -19.58 -5.30
C TRP A 112 -12.38 -19.32 -4.12
N ARG A 113 -13.32 -20.22 -3.83
CA ARG A 113 -14.22 -20.08 -2.67
C ARG A 113 -13.47 -20.24 -1.36
N TRP A 114 -12.58 -21.23 -1.29
CA TRP A 114 -11.72 -21.43 -0.12
C TRP A 114 -10.75 -20.28 0.06
N MET A 115 -10.10 -19.82 -1.03
CA MET A 115 -9.18 -18.67 -0.98
C MET A 115 -9.85 -17.41 -0.42
N LEU A 116 -11.10 -17.13 -0.81
CA LEU A 116 -11.84 -15.96 -0.34
C LEU A 116 -12.43 -16.17 1.06
N GLY A 117 -12.92 -17.38 1.36
CA GLY A 117 -13.58 -17.68 2.63
C GLY A 117 -12.63 -17.74 3.82
N ILE A 118 -11.42 -18.25 3.64
CA ILE A 118 -10.42 -18.38 4.71
C ILE A 118 -10.00 -17.01 5.30
N ALA A 119 -10.19 -15.93 4.54
CA ALA A 119 -9.97 -14.56 5.02
C ALA A 119 -10.89 -14.18 6.20
N GLY A 120 -12.02 -14.88 6.39
CA GLY A 120 -12.88 -14.73 7.56
C GLY A 120 -12.26 -15.23 8.85
N VAL A 121 -11.31 -16.18 8.81
CA VAL A 121 -10.69 -16.75 10.02
C VAL A 121 -9.90 -15.70 10.82
N PRO A 122 -8.93 -14.96 10.21
CA PRO A 122 -8.24 -13.89 10.94
C PRO A 122 -9.21 -12.79 11.41
N ALA A 123 -10.25 -12.46 10.65
CA ALA A 123 -11.25 -11.48 11.07
C ALA A 123 -12.02 -11.94 12.33
N LEU A 124 -12.39 -13.22 12.39
CA LEU A 124 -13.05 -13.78 13.57
C LEU A 124 -12.12 -13.79 14.79
N ILE A 125 -10.87 -14.20 14.61
CA ILE A 125 -9.86 -14.20 15.69
C ILE A 125 -9.67 -12.77 16.22
N GLN A 126 -9.50 -11.79 15.33
CA GLN A 126 -9.34 -10.39 15.70
C GLN A 126 -10.58 -9.86 16.42
N PHE A 127 -11.78 -10.16 15.95
CA PHE A 127 -13.03 -9.77 16.60
C PHE A 127 -13.08 -10.26 18.05
N VAL A 128 -12.77 -11.54 18.29
CA VAL A 128 -12.77 -12.13 19.66
C VAL A 128 -11.70 -11.49 20.53
N LEU A 129 -10.48 -11.32 20.02
CA LEU A 129 -9.39 -10.70 20.78
C LEU A 129 -9.71 -9.23 21.09
N MET A 130 -10.24 -8.48 20.13
CA MET A 130 -10.59 -7.07 20.33
C MET A 130 -11.74 -6.90 21.33
N TRP A 131 -12.65 -7.87 21.43
CA TRP A 131 -13.69 -7.87 22.47
C TRP A 131 -13.11 -7.84 23.88
N MET A 132 -11.95 -8.51 24.09
CA MET A 132 -11.27 -8.59 25.39
C MET A 132 -10.42 -7.35 25.69
N LEU A 133 -10.03 -6.57 24.69
CA LEU A 133 -9.18 -5.39 24.86
C LEU A 133 -9.98 -4.19 25.39
N PRO A 134 -9.34 -3.28 26.18
CA PRO A 134 -9.98 -2.05 26.66
C PRO A 134 -10.15 -1.03 25.54
N GLU A 135 -10.97 -0.01 25.79
CA GLU A 135 -11.06 1.18 24.93
C GLU A 135 -9.83 2.09 25.12
N SER A 136 -9.61 3.03 24.18
CA SER A 136 -8.56 4.02 24.29
C SER A 136 -8.69 4.87 25.56
N PRO A 137 -7.64 4.94 26.42
CA PRO A 137 -7.68 5.78 27.63
C PRO A 137 -7.92 7.26 27.30
N ARG A 138 -7.37 7.72 26.18
CA ARG A 138 -7.51 9.10 25.72
C ARG A 138 -8.95 9.43 25.33
N TRP A 139 -9.60 8.54 24.59
CA TRP A 139 -11.00 8.72 24.22
C TRP A 139 -11.92 8.69 25.44
N LEU A 140 -11.70 7.75 26.37
CA LEU A 140 -12.48 7.66 27.62
C LEU A 140 -12.35 8.94 28.46
N TYR A 141 -11.14 9.48 28.60
CA TYR A 141 -10.90 10.71 29.33
C TYR A 141 -11.67 11.89 28.72
N ARG A 142 -11.67 11.99 27.39
CA ARG A 142 -12.43 13.00 26.62
C ARG A 142 -13.94 12.86 26.79
N GLN A 143 -14.45 11.64 26.98
CA GLN A 143 -15.87 11.36 27.30
C GLN A 143 -16.22 11.55 28.77
N ASN A 144 -15.35 12.19 29.56
CA ASN A 144 -15.50 12.39 31.00
C ASN A 144 -15.53 11.10 31.84
N ARG A 145 -15.08 9.97 31.29
CA ARG A 145 -14.94 8.67 31.98
C ARG A 145 -13.52 8.52 32.55
N LYS A 146 -13.12 9.48 33.42
CA LYS A 146 -11.75 9.65 33.92
C LYS A 146 -11.27 8.46 34.76
N GLU A 147 -12.16 7.87 35.56
CA GLU A 147 -11.81 6.73 36.41
C GLU A 147 -11.45 5.48 35.59
N GLU A 148 -12.22 5.20 34.54
CA GLU A 148 -11.94 4.08 33.64
C GLU A 148 -10.64 4.28 32.86
N ALA A 149 -10.40 5.50 32.37
CA ALA A 149 -9.16 5.85 31.69
C ALA A 149 -7.95 5.62 32.60
N SER A 150 -8.03 6.07 33.85
CA SER A 150 -6.98 5.88 34.87
C SER A 150 -6.79 4.40 35.22
N ALA A 151 -7.87 3.62 35.34
CA ALA A 151 -7.81 2.18 35.60
C ALA A 151 -7.11 1.41 34.45
N ILE A 152 -7.29 1.84 33.20
CA ILE A 152 -6.59 1.25 32.05
C ILE A 152 -5.12 1.63 32.05
N LEU A 153 -4.77 2.90 32.31
CA LEU A 153 -3.38 3.33 32.41
C LEU A 153 -2.61 2.58 33.52
N ARG A 154 -3.24 2.31 34.64
CA ARG A 154 -2.66 1.49 35.72
C ARG A 154 -2.37 0.03 35.33
N LYS A 155 -3.05 -0.49 34.28
CA LYS A 155 -2.75 -1.82 33.72
C LYS A 155 -1.61 -1.79 32.70
N ILE A 156 -1.36 -0.65 32.06
CA ILE A 156 -0.40 -0.49 30.96
C ILE A 156 0.97 -0.03 31.50
N TYR A 157 0.97 0.86 32.48
CA TYR A 157 2.19 1.47 33.02
C TYR A 157 2.58 0.90 34.40
N PRO A 158 3.90 0.86 34.70
CA PRO A 158 4.38 0.52 36.06
C PRO A 158 3.87 1.52 37.09
N ALA A 159 3.70 1.07 38.35
CA ALA A 159 3.21 1.92 39.44
C ALA A 159 4.02 3.20 39.67
N THR A 160 5.32 3.19 39.31
CA THR A 160 6.23 4.34 39.46
C THR A 160 6.01 5.45 38.43
N GLU A 161 5.45 5.13 37.26
CA GLU A 161 5.27 6.06 36.12
C GLU A 161 3.80 6.44 35.87
N VAL A 162 2.87 5.64 36.38
CA VAL A 162 1.44 5.73 36.05
C VAL A 162 0.80 7.08 36.43
N GLU A 163 1.16 7.67 37.59
CA GLU A 163 0.57 8.94 38.01
C GLU A 163 1.08 10.11 37.13
N GLN A 164 2.35 10.06 36.68
CA GLN A 164 2.88 11.05 35.75
C GLN A 164 2.18 10.98 34.40
N GLU A 165 1.88 9.76 33.92
CA GLU A 165 1.18 9.55 32.65
C GLU A 165 -0.30 9.95 32.74
N ILE A 166 -0.98 9.71 33.89
CA ILE A 166 -2.34 10.19 34.14
C ILE A 166 -2.36 11.73 34.12
N ASP A 167 -1.41 12.37 34.78
CA ASP A 167 -1.32 13.85 34.79
C ASP A 167 -0.97 14.40 33.40
N ALA A 168 -0.11 13.75 32.65
CA ALA A 168 0.22 14.12 31.28
C ALA A 168 -1.01 13.98 30.34
N LEU A 169 -1.74 12.86 30.45
CA LEU A 169 -2.99 12.65 29.73
C LEU A 169 -4.02 13.73 30.07
N ARG A 170 -4.19 14.00 31.40
CA ARG A 170 -5.11 15.01 31.89
C ARG A 170 -4.83 16.37 31.29
N ARG A 171 -3.59 16.88 31.38
CA ARG A 171 -3.20 18.17 30.82
C ARG A 171 -3.43 18.22 29.32
N SER A 172 -2.98 17.21 28.60
CA SER A 172 -3.14 17.15 27.14
C SER A 172 -4.60 17.18 26.70
N VAL A 173 -5.51 16.46 27.40
CA VAL A 173 -6.93 16.44 27.03
C VAL A 173 -7.67 17.68 27.53
N GLU A 174 -7.36 18.20 28.73
CA GLU A 174 -7.96 19.43 29.24
C GLU A 174 -7.57 20.66 28.40
N ASP A 175 -6.31 20.76 27.97
CA ASP A 175 -5.85 21.76 27.00
C ASP A 175 -6.61 21.64 25.67
N GLU A 176 -6.80 20.40 25.19
CA GLU A 176 -7.56 20.12 23.98
C GLU A 176 -9.02 20.55 24.09
N ILE A 177 -9.68 20.24 25.21
CA ILE A 177 -11.08 20.61 25.49
C ILE A 177 -11.22 22.15 25.61
N GLN A 178 -10.29 22.81 26.27
CA GLN A 178 -10.31 24.28 26.37
C GLN A 178 -10.14 24.96 25.00
N LEU A 179 -9.28 24.41 24.15
CA LEU A 179 -9.10 24.87 22.79
C LEU A 179 -10.29 24.51 21.87
N GLU A 180 -10.97 23.40 22.15
CA GLU A 180 -12.16 22.95 21.43
C GLU A 180 -13.47 23.62 21.90
N GLY A 181 -13.53 24.29 23.04
CA GLY A 181 -14.71 24.76 23.78
C GLY A 181 -15.90 25.34 22.99
N SER A 182 -15.76 25.50 21.69
CA SER A 182 -16.81 25.81 20.73
C SER A 182 -16.95 24.82 19.58
N ILE A 183 -16.15 23.73 19.54
CA ILE A 183 -16.06 22.83 18.36
C ILE A 183 -16.89 21.54 18.58
N GLY A 184 -17.15 21.14 19.82
CA GLY A 184 -17.89 19.92 20.16
C GLY A 184 -19.31 19.83 19.58
N GLU A 185 -19.95 20.96 19.39
CA GLU A 185 -21.32 21.07 18.85
C GLU A 185 -21.40 21.31 17.35
N GLN A 186 -20.26 21.49 16.65
CA GLN A 186 -20.27 21.80 15.22
C GLN A 186 -20.43 20.56 14.35
N SER A 187 -21.16 20.71 13.25
CA SER A 187 -21.27 19.70 12.20
C SER A 187 -19.89 19.34 11.63
N LEU A 188 -19.74 18.14 11.05
CA LEU A 188 -18.50 17.68 10.40
C LEU A 188 -17.94 18.71 9.41
N LEU A 189 -18.81 19.37 8.65
CA LEU A 189 -18.46 20.45 7.71
C LEU A 189 -17.90 21.68 8.43
N GLY A 190 -18.43 22.04 9.59
CA GLY A 190 -17.91 23.15 10.41
C GLY A 190 -16.51 22.86 10.94
N LYS A 191 -16.29 21.63 11.45
CA LYS A 191 -14.95 21.17 11.88
C LYS A 191 -13.95 21.19 10.74
N LEU A 192 -14.34 20.70 9.56
CA LEU A 192 -13.49 20.69 8.37
C LEU A 192 -13.13 22.11 7.91
N ARG A 193 -14.10 23.02 7.85
CA ARG A 193 -13.87 24.42 7.47
C ARG A 193 -12.91 25.12 8.46
N LYS A 194 -13.07 24.88 9.76
CA LYS A 194 -12.20 25.44 10.81
C LYS A 194 -10.80 24.83 10.74
N ALA A 195 -10.69 23.52 10.51
CA ALA A 195 -9.42 22.83 10.29
C ALA A 195 -8.67 23.44 9.10
N LEU A 196 -9.32 23.57 7.95
CA LEU A 196 -8.72 24.11 6.73
C LEU A 196 -8.40 25.62 6.82
N SER A 197 -9.00 26.38 7.73
CA SER A 197 -8.63 27.79 7.97
C SER A 197 -7.29 27.92 8.70
N SER A 198 -6.89 26.94 9.51
CA SER A 198 -5.62 26.93 10.23
C SER A 198 -4.42 26.70 9.30
N LYS A 199 -3.42 27.59 9.37
CA LYS A 199 -2.17 27.47 8.61
C LYS A 199 -1.38 26.19 8.98
N VAL A 200 -1.38 25.85 10.26
CA VAL A 200 -0.72 24.66 10.81
C VAL A 200 -1.33 23.39 10.23
N VAL A 201 -2.66 23.30 10.30
CA VAL A 201 -3.40 22.15 9.78
C VAL A 201 -3.21 21.99 8.26
N ARG A 202 -3.25 23.09 7.50
CA ARG A 202 -3.01 23.03 6.04
C ARG A 202 -1.61 22.51 5.71
N ARG A 203 -0.57 22.95 6.44
CA ARG A 203 0.80 22.48 6.24
C ARG A 203 0.94 20.99 6.58
N GLY A 204 0.38 20.56 7.71
CA GLY A 204 0.35 19.17 8.13
C GLY A 204 -0.42 18.29 7.14
N LEU A 205 -1.63 18.74 6.74
CA LEU A 205 -2.49 18.02 5.80
C LEU A 205 -1.84 17.85 4.42
N MET A 206 -1.19 18.90 3.92
CA MET A 206 -0.45 18.84 2.67
C MET A 206 0.69 17.81 2.73
N ALA A 207 1.49 17.81 3.80
CA ALA A 207 2.57 16.85 3.97
C ALA A 207 2.04 15.41 4.11
N GLY A 208 0.96 15.20 4.89
CA GLY A 208 0.33 13.88 5.05
C GLY A 208 -0.29 13.35 3.77
N ILE A 209 -1.06 14.17 3.04
CA ILE A 209 -1.64 13.77 1.75
C ILE A 209 -0.53 13.43 0.74
N ILE A 210 0.49 14.28 0.63
CA ILE A 210 1.60 14.04 -0.32
C ILE A 210 2.33 12.74 0.01
N ALA A 211 2.60 12.46 1.29
CA ALA A 211 3.23 11.21 1.69
C ALA A 211 2.37 9.99 1.31
N GLN A 212 1.06 10.05 1.55
CA GLN A 212 0.10 8.99 1.26
C GLN A 212 -0.13 8.79 -0.26
N VAL A 213 -0.23 9.87 -1.02
CA VAL A 213 -0.36 9.83 -2.48
C VAL A 213 0.92 9.30 -3.13
N ALA A 214 2.09 9.81 -2.72
CA ALA A 214 3.38 9.34 -3.22
C ALA A 214 3.55 7.83 -2.99
N GLN A 215 3.13 7.30 -1.82
CA GLN A 215 3.18 5.87 -1.51
C GLN A 215 2.48 5.01 -2.58
N GLN A 216 1.36 5.47 -3.10
CA GLN A 216 0.58 4.72 -4.09
C GLN A 216 1.10 4.92 -5.52
N PHE A 217 1.48 6.14 -5.87
CA PHE A 217 1.92 6.47 -7.22
C PHE A 217 3.32 5.93 -7.58
N VAL A 218 4.12 5.50 -6.60
CA VAL A 218 5.36 4.73 -6.87
C VAL A 218 5.07 3.29 -7.35
N GLY A 219 3.80 2.85 -7.36
CA GLY A 219 3.36 1.62 -8.02
C GLY A 219 3.42 0.34 -7.18
N ILE A 220 3.56 0.43 -5.85
CA ILE A 220 3.70 -0.78 -5.00
C ILE A 220 2.50 -1.73 -5.10
N ASN A 221 1.28 -1.19 -5.02
CA ASN A 221 0.09 -2.04 -5.07
C ASN A 221 -0.11 -2.66 -6.46
N THR A 222 0.37 -2.00 -7.51
CA THR A 222 0.44 -2.59 -8.85
C THR A 222 1.37 -3.80 -8.86
N VAL A 223 2.58 -3.65 -8.31
CA VAL A 223 3.54 -4.74 -8.19
C VAL A 223 2.96 -5.88 -7.37
N MET A 224 2.33 -5.60 -6.23
CA MET A 224 1.77 -6.64 -5.36
C MET A 224 0.56 -7.34 -5.98
N TYR A 225 -0.40 -6.61 -6.55
CA TYR A 225 -1.63 -7.22 -7.09
C TYR A 225 -1.40 -7.95 -8.42
N TYR A 226 -0.49 -7.44 -9.25
CA TYR A 226 -0.18 -8.00 -10.56
C TYR A 226 1.18 -8.70 -10.63
N SER A 227 1.76 -9.06 -9.48
CA SER A 227 3.06 -9.73 -9.41
C SER A 227 3.15 -10.96 -10.32
N PRO A 228 2.18 -11.90 -10.34
CA PRO A 228 2.22 -13.03 -11.26
C PRO A 228 2.22 -12.59 -12.73
N THR A 229 1.42 -11.60 -13.09
CA THR A 229 1.37 -11.05 -14.46
C THR A 229 2.69 -10.38 -14.85
N ILE A 230 3.30 -9.60 -13.93
CA ILE A 230 4.61 -8.96 -14.18
C ILE A 230 5.70 -9.99 -14.39
N VAL A 231 5.68 -11.09 -13.64
CA VAL A 231 6.61 -12.22 -13.83
C VAL A 231 6.38 -12.88 -15.19
N GLN A 232 5.12 -13.06 -15.62
CA GLN A 232 4.82 -13.59 -16.96
C GLN A 232 5.29 -12.62 -18.07
N LEU A 233 5.08 -11.32 -17.90
CA LEU A 233 5.60 -10.28 -18.81
C LEU A 233 7.14 -10.32 -18.89
N ALA A 234 7.83 -10.75 -17.83
CA ALA A 234 9.27 -10.97 -17.83
C ALA A 234 9.73 -12.24 -18.58
N GLY A 235 8.79 -12.99 -19.18
CA GLY A 235 9.10 -14.14 -20.02
C GLY A 235 9.02 -15.50 -19.32
N PHE A 236 8.28 -15.61 -18.21
CA PHE A 236 8.01 -16.88 -17.55
C PHE A 236 6.62 -17.42 -17.96
N ALA A 237 6.58 -18.49 -18.73
CA ALA A 237 5.34 -19.04 -19.28
C ALA A 237 4.44 -19.72 -18.23
N SER A 238 5.02 -20.30 -17.17
CA SER A 238 4.30 -21.11 -16.19
C SER A 238 3.61 -20.27 -15.12
N ASN A 239 2.28 -20.46 -14.95
CA ASN A 239 1.51 -19.84 -13.88
C ASN A 239 2.00 -20.23 -12.48
N ASN A 240 2.41 -21.51 -12.29
CA ASN A 240 2.91 -21.97 -11.01
C ASN A 240 4.25 -21.31 -10.64
N THR A 241 5.14 -21.13 -11.61
CA THR A 241 6.41 -20.41 -11.44
C THR A 241 6.15 -18.95 -11.11
N ALA A 242 5.22 -18.31 -11.81
CA ALA A 242 4.86 -16.91 -11.55
C ALA A 242 4.29 -16.70 -10.14
N MET A 243 3.44 -17.63 -9.66
CA MET A 243 2.92 -17.58 -8.28
C MET A 243 4.02 -17.82 -7.24
N ALA A 244 4.93 -18.78 -7.46
CA ALA A 244 6.03 -19.06 -6.55
C ALA A 244 7.00 -17.87 -6.44
N LEU A 245 7.32 -17.23 -7.56
CA LEU A 245 8.16 -16.02 -7.58
C LEU A 245 7.45 -14.82 -6.91
N SER A 246 6.12 -14.73 -7.05
CA SER A 246 5.32 -13.71 -6.35
C SER A 246 5.30 -13.93 -4.84
N LEU A 247 5.42 -15.15 -4.36
CA LEU A 247 5.60 -15.45 -2.94
C LEU A 247 6.93 -14.88 -2.41
N ILE A 248 8.01 -14.96 -3.20
CA ILE A 248 9.31 -14.39 -2.84
C ILE A 248 9.20 -12.86 -2.72
N THR A 249 8.55 -12.19 -3.67
CA THR A 249 8.37 -10.73 -3.64
C THR A 249 7.57 -10.28 -2.41
N SER A 250 6.52 -11.00 -2.06
CA SER A 250 5.72 -10.72 -0.85
C SER A 250 6.50 -11.00 0.43
N GLY A 251 7.32 -12.05 0.46
CA GLY A 251 8.23 -12.36 1.57
C GLY A 251 9.27 -11.25 1.79
N LEU A 252 9.89 -10.76 0.71
CA LEU A 252 10.82 -9.62 0.76
C LEU A 252 10.15 -8.35 1.32
N ASN A 253 8.89 -8.10 0.97
CA ASN A 253 8.12 -6.99 1.51
C ASN A 253 7.90 -7.13 3.03
N ALA A 254 7.57 -8.31 3.51
CA ALA A 254 7.40 -8.59 4.94
C ALA A 254 8.73 -8.42 5.71
N VAL A 255 9.84 -8.97 5.18
CA VAL A 255 11.19 -8.79 5.77
C VAL A 255 11.58 -7.31 5.78
N GLY A 256 11.33 -6.58 4.69
CA GLY A 256 11.60 -5.15 4.62
C GLY A 256 10.81 -4.32 5.65
N SER A 257 9.59 -4.75 5.98
CA SER A 257 8.79 -4.13 7.06
C SER A 257 9.40 -4.38 8.44
N ILE A 258 9.96 -5.56 8.69
CA ILE A 258 10.74 -5.84 9.92
C ILE A 258 11.95 -4.90 10.01
N VAL A 259 12.71 -4.78 8.92
CA VAL A 259 13.86 -3.86 8.84
C VAL A 259 13.44 -2.42 9.15
N SER A 260 12.27 -1.98 8.62
CA SER A 260 11.72 -0.66 8.90
C SER A 260 11.56 -0.39 10.40
N MET A 261 11.07 -1.35 11.19
CA MET A 261 10.86 -1.20 12.64
C MET A 261 12.14 -0.81 13.38
N PHE A 262 13.28 -1.35 12.94
CA PHE A 262 14.58 -1.04 13.57
C PHE A 262 15.18 0.29 13.11
N PHE A 263 14.90 0.69 11.88
CA PHE A 263 15.56 1.85 11.27
C PHE A 263 14.75 3.14 11.35
N VAL A 264 13.41 3.08 11.45
CA VAL A 264 12.56 4.27 11.43
C VAL A 264 12.86 5.27 12.54
N ASP A 265 13.12 4.77 13.75
CA ASP A 265 13.45 5.62 14.90
C ASP A 265 14.93 6.05 14.92
N ARG A 266 15.82 5.29 14.27
CA ARG A 266 17.24 5.61 14.18
C ARG A 266 17.55 6.60 13.06
N THR A 267 17.02 6.38 11.87
CA THR A 267 17.32 7.18 10.67
C THR A 267 16.47 8.46 10.61
N GLY A 268 15.23 8.39 11.08
CA GLY A 268 14.22 9.45 10.95
C GLY A 268 13.28 9.21 9.76
N ARG A 269 12.07 9.79 9.89
CA ARG A 269 10.95 9.53 8.96
C ARG A 269 11.26 10.06 7.56
N ARG A 270 11.60 11.33 7.47
CA ARG A 270 11.88 12.01 6.20
C ARG A 270 13.09 11.41 5.47
N ARG A 271 14.20 11.17 6.20
CA ARG A 271 15.41 10.60 5.59
C ARG A 271 15.15 9.22 5.03
N LEU A 272 14.43 8.38 5.76
CA LEU A 272 14.13 7.02 5.33
C LEU A 272 13.23 6.99 4.09
N MET A 273 12.24 7.90 4.01
CA MET A 273 11.40 8.06 2.80
C MET A 273 12.23 8.48 1.58
N LEU A 274 13.14 9.46 1.74
CA LEU A 274 13.96 9.93 0.62
C LEU A 274 14.93 8.87 0.11
N ILE A 275 15.60 8.13 1.01
CA ILE A 275 16.47 6.99 0.65
C ILE A 275 15.66 5.93 -0.12
N SER A 276 14.48 5.60 0.38
CA SER A 276 13.56 4.67 -0.28
C SER A 276 13.18 5.14 -1.68
N LEU A 277 12.78 6.40 -1.85
CA LEU A 277 12.41 6.97 -3.15
C LEU A 277 13.56 6.98 -4.15
N VAL A 278 14.80 7.25 -3.73
CA VAL A 278 15.98 7.15 -4.60
C VAL A 278 16.17 5.72 -5.09
N GLY A 279 16.07 4.73 -4.20
CA GLY A 279 16.14 3.31 -4.58
C GLY A 279 15.02 2.89 -5.53
N ILE A 280 13.77 3.35 -5.27
CA ILE A 280 12.61 3.10 -6.13
C ILE A 280 12.84 3.63 -7.54
N VAL A 281 13.27 4.89 -7.69
CA VAL A 281 13.54 5.51 -8.99
C VAL A 281 14.60 4.72 -9.75
N LEU A 282 15.69 4.34 -9.07
CA LEU A 282 16.77 3.56 -9.69
C LEU A 282 16.25 2.20 -10.20
N TRP A 283 15.55 1.43 -9.37
CA TRP A 283 15.12 0.09 -9.74
C TRP A 283 13.95 0.08 -10.72
N LEU A 284 13.07 1.06 -10.70
CA LEU A 284 12.05 1.24 -11.75
C LEU A 284 12.68 1.60 -13.09
N GLY A 285 13.74 2.39 -13.10
CA GLY A 285 14.51 2.69 -14.29
C GLY A 285 15.19 1.43 -14.88
N VAL A 286 15.81 0.62 -14.00
CA VAL A 286 16.41 -0.67 -14.41
C VAL A 286 15.33 -1.61 -14.94
N LEU A 287 14.18 -1.71 -14.27
CA LEU A 287 13.08 -2.56 -14.69
C LEU A 287 12.50 -2.13 -16.05
N GLY A 288 12.32 -0.83 -16.27
CA GLY A 288 11.91 -0.29 -17.57
C GLY A 288 12.92 -0.61 -18.67
N GLY A 289 14.22 -0.49 -18.38
CA GLY A 289 15.31 -0.84 -19.29
C GLY A 289 15.37 -2.33 -19.63
N THR A 290 15.15 -3.20 -18.65
CA THR A 290 15.12 -4.67 -18.88
C THR A 290 13.96 -5.08 -19.77
N PHE A 291 12.77 -4.51 -19.58
CA PHE A 291 11.62 -4.76 -20.45
C PHE A 291 11.82 -4.17 -21.86
N LEU A 292 12.54 -3.05 -22.00
CA LEU A 292 12.90 -2.51 -23.30
C LEU A 292 13.85 -3.47 -24.04
N GLY A 293 14.87 -3.96 -23.35
CA GLY A 293 15.79 -4.96 -23.89
C GLY A 293 15.08 -6.24 -24.30
N ALA A 294 14.16 -6.74 -23.48
CA ALA A 294 13.35 -7.91 -23.78
C ALA A 294 12.45 -7.71 -25.02
N ALA A 295 11.85 -6.54 -25.17
CA ALA A 295 11.01 -6.23 -26.31
C ALA A 295 11.81 -6.13 -27.62
N ASN A 296 13.01 -5.55 -27.57
CA ASN A 296 13.89 -5.38 -28.75
C ASN A 296 14.52 -6.71 -29.21
N HIS A 297 14.65 -7.70 -28.30
CA HIS A 297 15.22 -9.02 -28.61
C HIS A 297 14.15 -10.12 -28.62
N ALA A 298 12.89 -9.77 -28.84
CA ALA A 298 11.79 -10.72 -28.93
C ALA A 298 11.98 -11.64 -30.16
N PRO A 299 11.78 -12.98 -30.03
CA PRO A 299 11.98 -13.92 -31.13
C PRO A 299 11.01 -13.64 -32.28
N PRO A 300 11.43 -13.84 -33.54
CA PRO A 300 10.56 -13.69 -34.69
C PRO A 300 9.52 -14.81 -34.79
N VAL A 301 8.43 -14.58 -35.50
CA VAL A 301 7.42 -15.58 -35.83
C VAL A 301 7.77 -16.26 -37.12
N SER A 302 7.83 -17.59 -37.12
CA SER A 302 8.01 -18.43 -38.30
C SER A 302 6.67 -18.69 -38.99
N GLN A 303 6.59 -18.31 -40.28
CA GLN A 303 5.39 -18.59 -41.10
C GLN A 303 5.19 -20.09 -41.32
N LEU A 304 6.28 -20.83 -41.57
CA LEU A 304 6.23 -22.26 -41.81
C LEU A 304 5.73 -23.01 -40.59
N GLU A 305 6.28 -22.73 -39.40
CA GLU A 305 5.82 -23.35 -38.15
C GLU A 305 4.37 -22.98 -37.83
N THR A 306 3.99 -21.71 -38.01
CA THR A 306 2.60 -21.28 -37.78
C THR A 306 1.63 -22.04 -38.67
N GLN A 307 1.98 -22.27 -39.96
CA GLN A 307 1.16 -23.05 -40.87
C GLN A 307 1.14 -24.56 -40.53
N GLN A 308 2.24 -25.14 -40.08
CA GLN A 308 2.29 -26.54 -39.63
C GLN A 308 1.36 -26.78 -38.44
N PHE A 309 1.39 -25.89 -37.45
CA PHE A 309 0.47 -25.93 -36.31
C PHE A 309 -0.98 -25.63 -36.71
N ALA A 310 -1.22 -24.84 -37.77
CA ALA A 310 -2.56 -24.51 -38.26
C ALA A 310 -3.36 -25.75 -38.72
N ASN A 311 -2.71 -26.80 -39.13
CA ASN A 311 -3.35 -28.08 -39.49
C ASN A 311 -3.92 -28.83 -38.27
N GLN A 312 -3.47 -28.53 -37.08
CA GLN A 312 -3.86 -29.17 -35.81
C GLN A 312 -4.57 -28.20 -34.84
N THR A 313 -4.39 -26.88 -35.01
CA THR A 313 -4.90 -25.84 -34.15
C THR A 313 -5.34 -24.62 -34.96
N GLN A 314 -5.98 -23.64 -34.32
CA GLN A 314 -6.33 -22.39 -34.97
C GLN A 314 -5.14 -21.40 -34.92
N THR A 315 -4.81 -20.76 -36.04
CA THR A 315 -3.88 -19.63 -36.09
C THR A 315 -4.48 -18.41 -35.42
N CYS A 316 -3.64 -17.45 -35.02
CA CYS A 316 -4.09 -16.14 -34.58
C CYS A 316 -4.89 -15.46 -35.73
N PRO A 317 -6.12 -14.97 -35.50
CA PRO A 317 -6.98 -14.43 -36.56
C PRO A 317 -6.35 -13.25 -37.34
N GLU A 318 -5.57 -12.42 -36.65
CA GLU A 318 -4.94 -11.26 -37.27
C GLU A 318 -3.56 -11.54 -37.89
N PHE A 319 -3.06 -12.78 -37.75
CA PHE A 319 -1.76 -13.12 -38.30
C PHE A 319 -1.76 -13.04 -39.82
N SER A 320 -0.94 -12.08 -40.36
CA SER A 320 -0.73 -11.94 -41.79
C SER A 320 0.67 -12.35 -42.18
N PRO A 321 0.82 -13.34 -43.09
CA PRO A 321 2.12 -13.79 -43.54
C PRO A 321 2.89 -12.76 -44.37
N SER A 322 2.26 -11.67 -44.80
CA SER A 322 2.91 -10.62 -45.60
C SER A 322 3.77 -9.65 -44.78
N VAL A 323 3.69 -9.69 -43.44
CA VAL A 323 4.42 -8.79 -42.55
C VAL A 323 5.37 -9.60 -41.66
N SER A 324 6.56 -9.06 -41.40
CA SER A 324 7.50 -9.64 -40.44
C SER A 324 6.99 -9.48 -39.00
N TRP A 325 6.51 -10.54 -38.41
CA TRP A 325 6.03 -10.57 -37.03
C TRP A 325 7.13 -11.06 -36.08
N ASN A 326 7.11 -10.50 -34.88
CA ASN A 326 7.83 -11.05 -33.74
C ASN A 326 6.82 -11.49 -32.65
N CYS A 327 7.32 -12.16 -31.62
CA CYS A 327 6.48 -12.62 -30.50
C CYS A 327 5.66 -11.47 -29.88
N MET A 328 6.24 -10.26 -29.72
CA MET A 328 5.52 -9.13 -29.14
C MET A 328 4.37 -8.66 -30.03
N ASN A 329 4.54 -8.69 -31.35
CA ASN A 329 3.48 -8.35 -32.28
C ASN A 329 2.36 -9.41 -32.25
N CYS A 330 2.71 -10.70 -32.13
CA CYS A 330 1.76 -11.78 -31.99
C CYS A 330 0.87 -11.60 -30.72
N LEU A 331 1.50 -11.30 -29.56
CA LEU A 331 0.77 -11.12 -28.31
C LEU A 331 -0.03 -9.81 -28.22
N LYS A 332 0.35 -8.78 -29.00
CA LYS A 332 -0.34 -7.48 -29.05
C LYS A 332 -1.49 -7.44 -30.04
N ALA A 333 -1.48 -8.29 -31.07
CA ALA A 333 -2.47 -8.28 -32.12
C ALA A 333 -3.89 -8.46 -31.55
N GLU A 334 -4.08 -9.49 -30.73
CA GLU A 334 -5.33 -9.71 -30.02
C GLU A 334 -5.08 -10.45 -28.70
N SER A 335 -5.94 -10.28 -27.70
CA SER A 335 -5.85 -11.00 -26.41
C SER A 335 -6.10 -12.52 -26.55
N THR A 336 -6.55 -12.93 -27.73
CA THR A 336 -6.79 -14.34 -28.12
C THR A 336 -5.59 -14.97 -28.80
N CYS A 337 -4.45 -14.27 -28.97
CA CYS A 337 -3.26 -14.77 -29.62
C CYS A 337 -2.16 -15.10 -28.60
N GLY A 338 -1.41 -16.18 -28.87
CA GLY A 338 -0.31 -16.66 -28.05
C GLY A 338 0.87 -17.13 -28.90
N PHE A 339 2.05 -17.15 -28.31
CA PHE A 339 3.29 -17.54 -28.98
C PHE A 339 3.77 -18.89 -28.46
N CYS A 340 3.93 -19.89 -29.37
CA CYS A 340 4.54 -21.16 -29.11
C CYS A 340 6.03 -21.07 -29.46
N ALA A 341 6.91 -21.14 -28.44
CA ALA A 341 8.35 -21.01 -28.62
C ALA A 341 8.96 -22.24 -29.33
N HIS A 342 10.15 -22.09 -29.90
CA HIS A 342 10.87 -23.20 -30.52
C HIS A 342 11.38 -24.19 -29.46
N ASP A 343 11.41 -25.50 -29.79
CA ASP A 343 12.01 -26.50 -28.94
C ASP A 343 13.53 -26.30 -28.82
N GLY A 344 14.07 -26.55 -27.63
CA GLY A 344 15.51 -26.44 -27.33
C GLY A 344 16.03 -25.00 -27.16
N ASN A 345 15.62 -24.04 -27.98
CA ASN A 345 16.00 -22.64 -27.83
C ASN A 345 14.82 -21.69 -28.04
N LYS A 346 14.30 -21.15 -26.94
CA LYS A 346 13.11 -20.28 -26.92
C LYS A 346 13.27 -18.95 -27.68
N LEU A 347 14.47 -18.59 -28.08
CA LEU A 347 14.78 -17.35 -28.82
C LEU A 347 14.77 -17.53 -30.33
N LEU A 348 14.67 -18.76 -30.81
CA LEU A 348 14.51 -19.07 -32.24
C LEU A 348 13.08 -18.76 -32.72
N PRO A 349 12.86 -18.63 -34.04
CA PRO A 349 11.54 -18.40 -34.60
C PRO A 349 10.52 -19.45 -34.11
N GLY A 350 9.34 -18.99 -33.68
CA GLY A 350 8.24 -19.85 -33.19
C GLY A 350 6.92 -19.56 -33.88
N ALA A 351 5.84 -20.20 -33.45
CA ALA A 351 4.52 -20.11 -34.06
C ALA A 351 3.57 -19.15 -33.31
N CYS A 352 2.77 -18.39 -34.05
CA CYS A 352 1.73 -17.52 -33.52
C CYS A 352 0.34 -18.18 -33.67
N LEU A 353 -0.26 -18.59 -32.55
CA LEU A 353 -1.47 -19.42 -32.51
C LEU A 353 -2.57 -18.74 -31.71
N ALA A 354 -3.84 -19.12 -31.95
CA ALA A 354 -4.94 -18.70 -31.11
C ALA A 354 -4.83 -19.34 -29.71
N VAL A 355 -5.17 -18.60 -28.67
CA VAL A 355 -5.17 -19.09 -27.28
C VAL A 355 -6.35 -20.05 -27.09
N SER A 356 -6.05 -21.34 -27.11
CA SER A 356 -7.00 -22.42 -26.84
C SER A 356 -6.35 -23.54 -26.05
N GLU A 357 -7.14 -24.38 -25.38
CA GLU A 357 -6.65 -25.59 -24.72
C GLU A 357 -5.95 -26.53 -25.71
N ALA A 358 -6.47 -26.62 -26.95
CA ALA A 358 -5.87 -27.42 -28.01
C ALA A 358 -4.49 -26.87 -28.37
N SER A 359 -4.35 -25.56 -28.63
CA SER A 359 -3.05 -24.93 -28.96
C SER A 359 -2.03 -25.12 -27.86
N ARG A 360 -2.42 -24.98 -26.58
CA ARG A 360 -1.54 -25.22 -25.44
C ARG A 360 -1.07 -26.67 -25.39
N ARG A 361 -2.00 -27.65 -25.54
CA ARG A 361 -1.65 -29.06 -25.49
C ARG A 361 -0.74 -29.47 -26.64
N THR A 362 -1.01 -29.01 -27.83
CA THR A 362 -0.18 -29.30 -29.02
C THR A 362 1.22 -28.67 -28.86
N CYS A 363 1.33 -27.44 -28.41
CA CYS A 363 2.64 -26.83 -28.13
C CYS A 363 3.42 -27.58 -27.04
N HIS A 364 2.74 -28.01 -25.96
CA HIS A 364 3.37 -28.78 -24.89
C HIS A 364 3.71 -30.24 -25.31
N ALA A 365 2.95 -30.85 -26.20
CA ALA A 365 3.23 -32.17 -26.72
C ALA A 365 4.59 -32.25 -27.45
N ASP A 366 4.97 -31.12 -28.09
CA ASP A 366 6.26 -30.94 -28.77
C ASP A 366 7.37 -30.45 -27.81
N HIS A 367 7.18 -30.55 -26.49
CA HIS A 367 8.10 -30.05 -25.46
C HIS A 367 8.37 -28.55 -25.51
N ARG A 368 7.47 -27.74 -26.11
CA ARG A 368 7.56 -26.31 -26.29
C ARG A 368 6.77 -25.57 -25.20
N GLU A 369 7.15 -24.35 -24.91
CA GLU A 369 6.42 -23.47 -23.98
C GLU A 369 5.49 -22.51 -24.72
N PHE A 370 4.27 -22.34 -24.18
CA PHE A 370 3.25 -21.45 -24.74
C PHE A 370 3.13 -20.15 -23.93
N TYR A 371 3.36 -19.03 -24.57
CA TYR A 371 3.39 -17.70 -23.98
C TYR A 371 2.15 -16.91 -24.34
N THR A 372 1.52 -16.23 -23.35
CA THR A 372 0.30 -15.44 -23.54
C THR A 372 0.39 -13.98 -23.11
N GLU A 373 1.35 -13.64 -22.24
CA GLU A 373 1.49 -12.28 -21.68
C GLU A 373 2.83 -11.65 -22.04
N GLY A 374 3.91 -12.37 -21.98
CA GLY A 374 5.26 -11.89 -22.28
C GLY A 374 6.02 -12.86 -23.18
N CYS A 375 7.06 -12.38 -23.83
CA CYS A 375 7.87 -13.17 -24.74
C CYS A 375 9.09 -13.78 -24.06
N PRO A 376 9.57 -14.96 -24.49
CA PRO A 376 10.80 -15.52 -23.99
C PRO A 376 11.97 -14.58 -24.26
N ASN A 377 12.85 -14.41 -23.27
CA ASN A 377 14.00 -13.53 -23.35
C ASN A 377 15.09 -13.96 -22.34
N ASN A 378 16.31 -13.46 -22.54
CA ASN A 378 17.43 -13.72 -21.63
C ASN A 378 17.48 -12.75 -20.45
N PHE A 379 16.62 -11.73 -20.41
CA PHE A 379 16.65 -10.65 -19.41
C PHE A 379 15.66 -10.88 -18.26
N GLY A 380 14.82 -11.92 -18.32
CA GLY A 380 13.78 -12.19 -17.33
C GLY A 380 14.28 -12.31 -15.90
N TRP A 381 15.46 -12.92 -15.69
CA TRP A 381 16.09 -13.00 -14.38
C TRP A 381 16.50 -11.63 -13.82
N LEU A 382 16.96 -10.71 -14.70
CA LEU A 382 17.32 -9.35 -14.31
C LEU A 382 16.06 -8.55 -13.90
N ALA A 383 14.93 -8.75 -14.59
CA ALA A 383 13.66 -8.17 -14.22
C ALA A 383 13.21 -8.63 -12.82
N LEU A 384 13.40 -9.91 -12.47
CA LEU A 384 13.10 -10.43 -11.14
C LEU A 384 13.99 -9.84 -10.05
N ILE A 385 15.29 -9.71 -10.31
CA ILE A 385 16.23 -9.06 -9.37
C ILE A 385 15.84 -7.59 -9.19
N ALA A 386 15.57 -6.86 -10.28
CA ALA A 386 15.16 -5.46 -10.22
C ALA A 386 13.85 -5.28 -9.44
N LEU A 387 12.88 -6.19 -9.64
CA LEU A 387 11.63 -6.20 -8.90
C LEU A 387 11.85 -6.46 -7.40
N GLY A 388 12.67 -7.44 -7.05
CA GLY A 388 13.05 -7.73 -5.67
C GLY A 388 13.75 -6.55 -5.00
N ALA A 389 14.72 -5.93 -5.69
CA ALA A 389 15.45 -4.78 -5.20
C ALA A 389 14.58 -3.50 -5.08
N TYR A 390 13.60 -3.33 -5.98
CA TYR A 390 12.56 -2.32 -5.83
C TYR A 390 11.79 -2.50 -4.52
N ILE A 391 11.34 -3.73 -4.21
CA ILE A 391 10.60 -4.02 -2.98
C ILE A 391 11.45 -3.80 -1.74
N VAL A 392 12.71 -4.26 -1.75
CA VAL A 392 13.66 -4.04 -0.65
C VAL A 392 13.92 -2.55 -0.41
N SER A 393 13.93 -1.74 -1.47
CA SER A 393 14.07 -0.29 -1.37
C SER A 393 12.79 0.39 -0.88
N TYR A 394 11.62 -0.11 -1.30
CA TYR A 394 10.31 0.45 -0.94
C TYR A 394 9.94 0.20 0.52
N SER A 395 10.05 -1.06 0.98
CA SER A 395 9.43 -1.52 2.23
C SER A 395 9.92 -0.77 3.48
N PRO A 396 11.23 -0.49 3.67
CA PRO A 396 11.69 0.18 4.89
C PRO A 396 11.25 1.64 5.00
N GLY A 397 11.12 2.35 3.90
CA GLY A 397 10.79 3.78 3.88
C GLY A 397 9.36 4.06 3.45
N MET A 398 9.09 3.95 2.16
CA MET A 398 7.76 4.28 1.60
C MET A 398 6.66 3.29 2.02
N GLY A 399 7.01 2.09 2.50
CA GLY A 399 6.02 1.11 2.96
C GLY A 399 5.32 1.52 4.26
N THR A 400 6.09 1.90 5.28
CA THR A 400 5.58 2.13 6.63
C THR A 400 5.55 3.61 7.04
N VAL A 401 6.53 4.39 6.62
CA VAL A 401 6.72 5.78 7.09
C VAL A 401 5.56 6.72 6.74
N PRO A 402 4.90 6.67 5.57
CA PRO A 402 3.76 7.53 5.28
C PRO A 402 2.63 7.41 6.31
N TRP A 403 2.34 6.20 6.79
CA TRP A 403 1.34 5.97 7.84
C TRP A 403 1.78 6.50 9.21
N ILE A 404 3.08 6.40 9.54
CA ILE A 404 3.65 6.98 10.75
C ILE A 404 3.54 8.50 10.70
N VAL A 405 3.98 9.13 9.62
CA VAL A 405 3.85 10.59 9.40
C VAL A 405 2.39 11.01 9.50
N ASN A 406 1.47 10.25 8.88
CA ASN A 406 0.03 10.51 8.97
C ASN A 406 -0.52 10.44 10.41
N SER A 407 0.10 9.68 11.30
CA SER A 407 -0.30 9.62 12.72
C SER A 407 0.34 10.70 13.59
N GLU A 408 1.48 11.27 13.17
CA GLU A 408 2.30 12.20 13.97
C GLU A 408 2.11 13.69 13.62
N ILE A 409 1.78 14.00 12.34
CA ILE A 409 1.94 15.36 11.81
C ILE A 409 0.77 16.31 12.14
N TYR A 410 -0.36 15.78 12.58
CA TYR A 410 -1.55 16.62 12.81
C TYR A 410 -1.68 17.04 14.25
N PRO A 411 -2.16 18.29 14.49
CA PRO A 411 -2.64 18.70 15.80
C PRO A 411 -3.68 17.70 16.34
N LEU A 412 -3.61 17.43 17.63
CA LEU A 412 -4.45 16.41 18.26
C LEU A 412 -5.93 16.57 17.98
N ARG A 413 -6.41 17.83 18.04
CA ARG A 413 -7.81 18.20 17.82
C ARG A 413 -8.37 17.90 16.41
N PHE A 414 -7.50 17.82 15.39
CA PHE A 414 -7.90 17.58 14.00
C PHE A 414 -7.37 16.28 13.43
N ARG A 415 -6.68 15.48 14.25
CA ARG A 415 -5.97 14.26 13.81
C ARG A 415 -6.91 13.24 13.17
N GLY A 416 -8.09 12.98 13.76
CA GLY A 416 -9.07 12.05 13.19
C GLY A 416 -9.53 12.48 11.81
N VAL A 417 -9.93 13.75 11.66
CA VAL A 417 -10.41 14.30 10.39
C VAL A 417 -9.29 14.37 9.35
N CYS A 418 -8.12 14.93 9.72
CA CYS A 418 -7.00 15.10 8.78
C CYS A 418 -6.40 13.75 8.36
N GLY A 419 -6.23 12.83 9.31
CA GLY A 419 -5.77 11.48 9.03
C GLY A 419 -6.74 10.70 8.14
N GLY A 420 -8.06 10.87 8.35
CA GLY A 420 -9.10 10.32 7.49
C GLY A 420 -9.03 10.86 6.05
N ILE A 421 -8.85 12.18 5.87
CA ILE A 421 -8.69 12.79 4.54
C ILE A 421 -7.46 12.24 3.83
N ALA A 422 -6.33 12.12 4.52
CA ALA A 422 -5.11 11.58 3.94
C ALA A 422 -5.25 10.07 3.61
N ALA A 423 -5.97 9.30 4.44
CA ALA A 423 -6.28 7.91 4.15
C ALA A 423 -7.22 7.76 2.94
N VAL A 424 -8.22 8.63 2.79
CA VAL A 424 -9.08 8.67 1.59
C VAL A 424 -8.22 8.99 0.36
N ALA A 425 -7.31 9.97 0.43
CA ALA A 425 -6.41 10.29 -0.67
C ALA A 425 -5.51 9.09 -1.04
N ASN A 426 -5.03 8.33 -0.05
CA ASN A 426 -4.29 7.08 -0.28
C ASN A 426 -5.11 6.05 -1.06
N TRP A 427 -6.34 5.75 -0.62
CA TRP A 427 -7.20 4.76 -1.26
C TRP A 427 -7.67 5.19 -2.65
N VAL A 428 -7.94 6.49 -2.88
CA VAL A 428 -8.25 7.03 -4.21
C VAL A 428 -7.06 6.86 -5.13
N SER A 429 -5.86 7.20 -4.69
CA SER A 429 -4.62 7.01 -5.45
C SER A 429 -4.35 5.55 -5.77
N ASN A 430 -4.58 4.64 -4.80
CA ASN A 430 -4.53 3.20 -5.02
C ASN A 430 -5.49 2.76 -6.13
N LEU A 431 -6.74 3.20 -6.07
CA LEU A 431 -7.75 2.86 -7.09
C LEU A 431 -7.29 3.31 -8.49
N ILE A 432 -6.83 4.56 -8.61
CA ILE A 432 -6.35 5.09 -9.89
C ILE A 432 -5.21 4.24 -10.43
N VAL A 433 -4.15 4.04 -9.64
CA VAL A 433 -2.95 3.34 -10.06
C VAL A 433 -3.23 1.89 -10.43
N THR A 434 -4.01 1.18 -9.62
CA THR A 434 -4.29 -0.25 -9.86
C THR A 434 -5.25 -0.47 -11.03
N GLN A 435 -6.23 0.41 -11.27
CA GLN A 435 -7.15 0.28 -12.39
C GLN A 435 -6.50 0.68 -13.73
N THR A 436 -5.57 1.61 -13.72
CA THR A 436 -4.93 2.10 -14.94
C THR A 436 -3.75 1.25 -15.40
N PHE A 437 -3.11 0.48 -14.52
CA PHE A 437 -1.88 -0.25 -14.83
C PHE A 437 -1.98 -1.16 -16.06
N LEU A 438 -2.96 -2.08 -16.08
CA LEU A 438 -3.11 -3.01 -17.20
C LEU A 438 -3.47 -2.30 -18.51
N SER A 439 -4.25 -1.23 -18.43
CA SER A 439 -4.57 -0.40 -19.59
C SER A 439 -3.34 0.34 -20.12
N LEU A 440 -2.49 0.85 -19.22
CA LEU A 440 -1.23 1.50 -19.58
C LEU A 440 -0.23 0.50 -20.20
N THR A 441 -0.11 -0.71 -19.63
CA THR A 441 0.78 -1.73 -20.21
C THR A 441 0.33 -2.18 -21.61
N LYS A 442 -0.97 -2.23 -21.86
CA LYS A 442 -1.53 -2.53 -23.19
C LYS A 442 -1.32 -1.37 -24.17
N ALA A 443 -1.56 -0.12 -23.74
CA ALA A 443 -1.51 1.06 -24.61
C ALA A 443 -0.07 1.51 -24.92
N LEU A 444 0.77 1.63 -23.89
CA LEU A 444 2.12 2.15 -23.99
C LEU A 444 3.19 1.04 -24.14
N GLY A 445 2.85 -0.18 -23.71
CA GLY A 445 3.80 -1.26 -23.53
C GLY A 445 4.40 -1.28 -22.12
N THR A 446 4.91 -2.45 -21.73
CA THR A 446 5.41 -2.70 -20.37
C THR A 446 6.57 -1.80 -20.02
N SER A 447 7.56 -1.66 -20.90
CA SER A 447 8.73 -0.80 -20.68
C SER A 447 8.37 0.66 -20.42
N ALA A 448 7.55 1.26 -21.31
CA ALA A 448 7.16 2.66 -21.18
C ALA A 448 6.32 2.90 -19.91
N THR A 449 5.51 1.93 -19.50
CA THR A 449 4.75 1.99 -18.25
C THR A 449 5.67 2.06 -17.04
N PHE A 450 6.73 1.24 -16.96
CA PHE A 450 7.69 1.31 -15.86
C PHE A 450 8.53 2.59 -15.89
N PHE A 451 8.89 3.11 -17.05
CA PHE A 451 9.53 4.44 -17.16
C PHE A 451 8.59 5.57 -16.72
N LEU A 452 7.29 5.48 -16.99
CA LEU A 452 6.30 6.42 -16.46
C LEU A 452 6.25 6.39 -14.93
N PHE A 453 6.22 5.20 -14.32
CA PHE A 453 6.29 5.08 -12.85
C PHE A 453 7.62 5.60 -12.30
N CYS A 454 8.74 5.41 -13.01
CA CYS A 454 10.05 5.98 -12.66
C CYS A 454 9.99 7.52 -12.63
N ALA A 455 9.42 8.14 -13.65
CA ALA A 455 9.28 9.60 -13.74
C ALA A 455 8.36 10.15 -12.64
N ILE A 456 7.23 9.48 -12.37
CA ILE A 456 6.31 9.84 -11.28
C ILE A 456 7.02 9.69 -9.92
N SER A 457 7.81 8.63 -9.72
CA SER A 457 8.57 8.41 -8.48
C SER A 457 9.65 9.46 -8.28
N PHE A 458 10.29 9.92 -9.35
CA PHE A 458 11.23 11.04 -9.30
C PHE A 458 10.52 12.35 -8.93
N LEU A 459 9.36 12.62 -9.50
CA LEU A 459 8.53 13.77 -9.09
C LEU A 459 8.12 13.66 -7.61
N ALA A 460 7.71 12.47 -7.16
CA ALA A 460 7.38 12.21 -5.75
C ALA A 460 8.59 12.48 -4.84
N LEU A 461 9.81 12.08 -5.23
CA LEU A 461 11.05 12.38 -4.50
C LEU A 461 11.23 13.89 -4.32
N VAL A 462 11.07 14.66 -5.38
CA VAL A 462 11.20 16.12 -5.35
C VAL A 462 10.12 16.75 -4.46
N VAL A 463 8.88 16.35 -4.64
CA VAL A 463 7.75 16.91 -3.87
C VAL A 463 7.86 16.55 -2.38
N VAL A 464 8.17 15.30 -2.02
CA VAL A 464 8.38 14.87 -0.64
C VAL A 464 9.55 15.63 0.00
N PHE A 465 10.63 15.87 -0.75
CA PHE A 465 11.76 16.65 -0.27
C PHE A 465 11.36 18.07 0.16
N PHE A 466 10.47 18.72 -0.58
CA PHE A 466 10.05 20.09 -0.28
C PHE A 466 8.86 20.22 0.67
N THR A 467 8.12 19.14 0.93
CA THR A 467 6.84 19.23 1.67
C THR A 467 6.81 18.47 2.99
N VAL A 468 7.50 17.33 3.10
CA VAL A 468 7.44 16.50 4.29
C VAL A 468 8.57 16.87 5.27
N PRO A 469 8.23 17.34 6.49
CA PRO A 469 9.23 17.65 7.51
C PRO A 469 9.73 16.38 8.22
N GLU A 470 10.82 16.52 8.98
CA GLU A 470 11.31 15.48 9.88
C GLU A 470 10.58 15.56 11.23
N THR A 471 9.93 14.48 11.63
CA THR A 471 9.18 14.40 12.90
C THR A 471 9.91 13.59 13.99
N LYS A 472 11.09 13.03 13.67
CA LYS A 472 11.86 12.19 14.61
C LYS A 472 12.13 12.87 15.94
N GLY A 473 11.70 12.24 17.03
CA GLY A 473 11.98 12.66 18.39
C GLY A 473 11.18 13.86 18.88
N LEU A 474 10.22 14.36 18.07
CA LEU A 474 9.34 15.44 18.46
C LEU A 474 8.06 14.90 19.11
N GLN A 475 7.63 15.55 20.18
CA GLN A 475 6.28 15.34 20.73
C GLN A 475 5.23 16.02 19.83
N PHE A 476 3.97 15.64 19.98
CA PHE A 476 2.91 16.17 19.12
C PHE A 476 2.76 17.70 19.17
N GLU A 477 2.93 18.26 20.37
CA GLU A 477 2.88 19.70 20.62
C GLU A 477 4.08 20.43 19.98
N GLU A 478 5.24 19.78 19.93
CA GLU A 478 6.44 20.29 19.27
C GLU A 478 6.30 20.29 17.75
N VAL A 479 5.65 19.27 17.18
CA VAL A 479 5.32 19.23 15.76
C VAL A 479 4.35 20.37 15.40
N GLU A 480 3.35 20.65 16.23
CA GLU A 480 2.42 21.76 16.03
C GLU A 480 3.18 23.11 16.06
N LYS A 481 4.03 23.34 17.07
CA LYS A 481 4.89 24.53 17.17
C LYS A 481 5.82 24.67 15.97
N MET A 482 6.42 23.56 15.50
CA MET A 482 7.25 23.57 14.30
C MET A 482 6.47 24.04 13.06
N LEU A 483 5.26 23.51 12.86
CA LEU A 483 4.40 23.86 11.73
C LEU A 483 3.85 25.31 11.80
N GLU A 484 3.76 25.91 13.00
CA GLU A 484 3.29 27.27 13.22
C GLU A 484 4.33 28.32 12.82
N ARG A 485 5.62 28.02 12.91
CA ARG A 485 6.71 28.98 12.67
C ARG A 485 6.58 29.73 11.35
N LYS A 486 6.91 31.02 11.37
CA LYS A 486 6.93 31.87 10.16
C LYS A 486 8.06 31.47 9.20
N ASP A 487 9.20 31.04 9.74
CA ASP A 487 10.41 30.58 9.02
C ASP A 487 10.40 29.07 8.72
N TYR A 488 9.24 28.41 8.85
CA TYR A 488 9.07 26.99 8.58
C TYR A 488 9.55 26.61 7.19
N LYS A 489 10.51 25.68 7.15
CA LYS A 489 11.04 25.05 5.94
C LYS A 489 11.10 23.54 6.18
N PRO A 490 10.35 22.70 5.44
CA PRO A 490 10.30 21.24 5.67
C PRO A 490 11.66 20.54 5.62
N TRP A 491 12.60 21.09 4.83
CA TRP A 491 13.94 20.51 4.67
C TRP A 491 14.93 20.90 5.78
N LYS A 492 14.59 21.85 6.67
CA LYS A 492 15.37 22.17 7.85
C LYS A 492 14.97 21.26 9.00
N ARG A 493 15.97 20.72 9.71
CA ARG A 493 15.73 19.99 10.94
C ARG A 493 15.37 20.98 12.04
N TYR A 494 14.28 20.68 12.74
CA TYR A 494 13.83 21.43 13.90
C TYR A 494 14.42 20.80 15.17
N TYR A 495 14.96 21.64 16.06
CA TYR A 495 15.36 21.26 17.41
C TYR A 495 14.45 21.99 18.38
N PRO A 496 13.92 21.34 19.45
CA PRO A 496 13.01 21.96 20.42
C PRO A 496 13.58 23.23 21.08
N ASP A 497 14.91 23.26 21.28
CA ASP A 497 15.63 24.34 21.96
C ASP A 497 16.09 25.47 21.01
N ASP A 498 15.82 25.39 19.72
CA ASP A 498 16.18 26.45 18.80
C ASP A 498 15.30 27.70 19.04
N PRO A 499 15.87 28.86 19.49
CA PRO A 499 15.09 30.08 19.69
C PRO A 499 14.47 30.52 18.35
N PRO A 500 13.25 31.09 18.36
CA PRO A 500 12.65 31.63 17.15
C PRO A 500 13.55 32.75 16.60
N LYS A 501 14.12 32.54 15.41
CA LYS A 501 14.85 33.60 14.70
C LYS A 501 13.89 34.78 14.45
N GLY A 502 14.01 35.83 15.21
CA GLY A 502 13.17 37.05 15.09
C GLY A 502 13.14 37.94 16.33
N ARG A 503 13.87 37.59 17.42
CA ARG A 503 14.26 38.58 18.43
C ARG A 503 15.77 38.77 18.33
N GLU A 504 16.20 39.67 17.50
CA GLU A 504 17.43 40.41 17.79
C GLU A 504 17.21 41.06 19.16
N ILE A 505 17.75 40.47 20.20
CA ILE A 505 17.96 41.17 21.47
C ILE A 505 18.97 42.24 21.15
N GLY A 506 18.50 43.46 20.95
CA GLY A 506 19.35 44.62 20.97
C GLY A 506 20.12 44.60 22.28
N LEU A 507 21.36 44.16 22.24
CA LEU A 507 22.34 44.44 23.25
C LEU A 507 22.51 45.97 23.28
N ALA A 508 21.70 46.63 24.12
CA ALA A 508 22.03 47.96 24.60
C ALA A 508 23.28 47.79 25.46
N VAL A 509 24.42 48.14 24.91
CA VAL A 509 25.64 48.40 25.64
C VAL A 509 25.35 49.68 26.40
N ALA A 510 25.32 49.61 27.72
CA ALA A 510 25.54 50.71 28.65
C ALA A 510 26.60 50.30 29.66
#